data_8affc9d23901def2724d5c231043bd56
#
_entry.id   8affc9d23901def2724d5c231043bd56
#
_cell.length_a   1.000
_cell.length_b   1.000
_cell.length_c   1.000
_cell.angle_alpha   90.00
_cell.angle_beta   90.00
_cell.angle_gamma   90.00
#
_symmetry.space_group_name_H-M   'P 1'
#
loop_
_entity.id
_entity.type
_entity.pdbx_description
1 polymer ?
#
loop_
_entity_poly.entity_id
_entity_poly.type
_entity_poly.pdbx_seq_one_letter_code
_entity_poly.pdbx_strand_id
1 'polypeptide(L)'
;MSPVELPGAFKHGRRVATAAWLTVACVVAPVATEAAAQDAPPKRTELRVCQDPNNLPFSNTKGEGIENRIAEVFGKALNLPVTYYSFPQRLAFIRNTLRYKLPGQDYPCDIVISVPVGFDEGVSVTKPYYRSTYALVFPKGKGMDNVSTAAEFLALDPAKLRSLRIGLYDRSPASEWLSKHQLLESGVPYPIRNPDPQQYPGEIIEKDLASGKIDAAIVWGPIAGYFARRVKTPPLIVLPLQSEPGVKLDYEIAMGVRFGEREWKQQVEGLIESRRAEIQSILKEYGVPVVDASYEAPKN
;
A
#
# COMPACT_ATOMS: atom_id res chain seq x y z
N MET A 1 -62.56 -23.35 6.93
CA MET A 1 -63.30 -24.60 6.92
C MET A 1 -62.55 -25.52 7.84
N SER A 2 -63.00 -25.56 8.93
CA SER A 2 -63.51 -26.48 9.97
C SER A 2 -62.89 -27.89 10.02
N PRO A 3 -62.99 -28.39 11.21
CA PRO A 3 -61.97 -29.14 11.99
C PRO A 3 -62.39 -30.62 12.10
N VAL A 4 -61.68 -31.40 12.89
CA VAL A 4 -62.17 -32.68 13.51
C VAL A 4 -60.97 -33.32 14.19
N GLU A 5 -60.89 -33.69 15.33
CA GLU A 5 -61.58 -34.13 16.56
C GLU A 5 -60.69 -35.17 17.22
N LEU A 6 -60.50 -35.04 18.53
CA LEU A 6 -60.07 -36.06 19.47
C LEU A 6 -61.22 -37.05 19.73
N PRO A 7 -61.00 -38.33 20.16
CA PRO A 7 -60.98 -38.70 21.56
C PRO A 7 -60.06 -39.93 21.88
N GLY A 8 -59.80 -40.35 22.99
CA GLY A 8 -60.49 -40.59 24.22
C GLY A 8 -59.58 -41.23 25.28
N ALA A 9 -59.90 -41.01 26.51
CA ALA A 9 -59.30 -41.55 27.73
C ALA A 9 -59.65 -42.97 27.99
N PHE A 10 -58.76 -43.77 28.60
CA PHE A 10 -59.11 -44.92 29.38
C PHE A 10 -58.27 -45.07 30.68
N LYS A 11 -58.95 -45.53 31.69
CA LYS A 11 -58.68 -45.51 33.13
C LYS A 11 -57.78 -46.64 33.63
N HIS A 12 -57.07 -46.31 34.70
CA HIS A 12 -56.76 -47.06 35.93
C HIS A 12 -56.23 -48.51 35.87
N GLY A 13 -55.09 -48.66 36.50
CA GLY A 13 -54.59 -49.92 37.01
C GLY A 13 -53.41 -49.75 37.96
N ARG A 14 -53.61 -49.55 39.25
CA ARG A 14 -52.61 -49.61 40.33
C ARG A 14 -52.03 -51.03 40.44
N ARG A 15 -50.71 -51.16 40.25
CA ARG A 15 -50.00 -52.32 40.89
C ARG A 15 -48.76 -51.78 41.56
N VAL A 16 -48.65 -52.03 42.83
CA VAL A 16 -47.51 -51.79 43.72
C VAL A 16 -46.46 -52.84 43.36
N ALA A 17 -45.25 -52.44 43.11
CA ALA A 17 -44.10 -53.33 43.05
C ALA A 17 -42.87 -52.59 43.62
N THR A 18 -42.28 -53.25 44.54
CA THR A 18 -41.18 -52.97 45.45
C THR A 18 -39.93 -52.47 44.75
N ALA A 19 -39.38 -51.34 45.24
CA ALA A 19 -38.15 -50.75 44.80
C ALA A 19 -36.94 -51.57 45.22
N ALA A 20 -36.16 -52.03 44.27
CA ALA A 20 -34.79 -52.47 44.49
C ALA A 20 -33.84 -51.30 44.03
N TRP A 21 -33.14 -50.76 45.02
CA TRP A 21 -32.14 -49.71 44.76
C TRP A 21 -30.85 -50.33 44.19
N LEU A 22 -30.62 -50.16 42.87
CA LEU A 22 -29.34 -50.43 42.25
C LEU A 22 -28.57 -49.10 42.19
N THR A 23 -27.59 -48.99 43.06
CA THR A 23 -26.62 -47.88 43.03
C THR A 23 -25.70 -48.10 41.82
N VAL A 24 -25.96 -47.34 40.73
CA VAL A 24 -25.05 -47.25 39.62
C VAL A 24 -23.96 -46.22 39.98
N ALA A 25 -22.75 -46.69 40.26
CA ALA A 25 -21.57 -45.84 40.41
C ALA A 25 -21.18 -45.33 39.02
N CYS A 26 -21.52 -44.07 38.71
CA CYS A 26 -20.99 -43.40 37.56
C CYS A 26 -19.49 -43.14 37.76
N VAL A 27 -18.64 -43.94 37.11
CA VAL A 27 -17.22 -43.65 36.95
C VAL A 27 -17.12 -42.52 35.92
N VAL A 28 -16.95 -41.27 36.40
CA VAL A 28 -16.64 -40.15 35.56
C VAL A 28 -15.15 -40.27 35.22
N ALA A 29 -14.84 -40.85 34.07
CA ALA A 29 -13.49 -40.76 33.49
C ALA A 29 -13.21 -39.30 33.13
N PRO A 30 -12.05 -38.72 33.51
CA PRO A 30 -11.67 -37.40 33.05
C PRO A 30 -11.43 -37.50 31.54
N VAL A 31 -12.27 -36.82 30.74
CA VAL A 31 -11.98 -36.55 29.34
C VAL A 31 -10.82 -35.57 29.36
N ALA A 32 -9.60 -36.07 29.15
CA ALA A 32 -8.46 -35.24 28.84
C ALA A 32 -8.77 -34.54 27.51
N THR A 33 -9.16 -33.28 27.57
CA THR A 33 -9.21 -32.40 26.41
C THR A 33 -7.75 -32.25 25.96
N GLU A 34 -7.32 -33.00 24.96
CA GLU A 34 -6.14 -32.68 24.20
C GLU A 34 -6.41 -31.30 23.60
N ALA A 35 -5.86 -30.26 24.23
CA ALA A 35 -5.72 -28.97 23.62
C ALA A 35 -4.90 -29.21 22.33
N ALA A 36 -5.56 -29.14 21.19
CA ALA A 36 -4.87 -29.17 19.90
C ALA A 36 -3.76 -28.11 19.98
N ALA A 37 -2.52 -28.55 20.06
CA ALA A 37 -1.37 -27.69 19.90
C ALA A 37 -1.57 -27.03 18.52
N GLN A 38 -1.93 -25.74 18.52
CA GLN A 38 -1.91 -24.96 17.30
C GLN A 38 -0.45 -25.02 16.83
N ASP A 39 -0.22 -25.72 15.74
CA ASP A 39 1.09 -25.79 15.12
C ASP A 39 1.62 -24.37 14.98
N ALA A 40 2.71 -24.06 15.67
CA ALA A 40 3.38 -22.78 15.55
C ALA A 40 3.69 -22.57 14.05
N PRO A 41 3.43 -21.39 13.50
CA PRO A 41 3.65 -21.14 12.09
C PRO A 41 5.10 -21.49 11.74
N PRO A 42 5.34 -22.11 10.57
CA PRO A 42 6.67 -22.58 10.20
C PRO A 42 7.66 -21.41 10.24
N LYS A 43 8.78 -21.65 10.93
CA LYS A 43 9.84 -20.63 11.08
C LYS A 43 10.34 -20.22 9.69
N ARG A 44 10.29 -18.93 9.36
CA ARG A 44 10.80 -18.39 8.10
C ARG A 44 12.32 -18.62 8.02
N THR A 45 12.77 -19.09 6.88
CA THR A 45 14.19 -19.30 6.57
C THR A 45 14.76 -18.19 5.69
N GLU A 46 13.89 -17.36 5.10
CA GLU A 46 14.22 -16.22 4.24
C GLU A 46 13.13 -15.14 4.35
N LEU A 47 13.48 -13.90 4.03
CA LEU A 47 12.53 -12.80 3.84
C LEU A 47 12.20 -12.68 2.35
N ARG A 48 11.03 -13.18 1.96
CA ARG A 48 10.58 -13.19 0.57
C ARG A 48 9.76 -11.94 0.27
N VAL A 49 10.27 -11.06 -0.56
CA VAL A 49 9.68 -9.76 -0.89
C VAL A 49 9.04 -9.79 -2.28
N CYS A 50 7.81 -9.31 -2.38
CA CYS A 50 7.15 -9.08 -3.65
C CYS A 50 7.64 -7.75 -4.22
N GLN A 51 8.22 -7.72 -5.43
CA GLN A 51 8.73 -6.48 -6.04
C GLN A 51 8.29 -6.29 -7.47
N ASP A 52 8.27 -5.05 -7.94
CA ASP A 52 8.24 -4.76 -9.38
C ASP A 52 9.69 -4.74 -9.91
N PRO A 53 9.96 -5.38 -11.05
CA PRO A 53 11.31 -5.45 -11.60
C PRO A 53 11.83 -4.12 -12.17
N ASN A 54 10.96 -3.14 -12.45
CA ASN A 54 11.32 -1.88 -13.11
C ASN A 54 10.47 -0.69 -12.63
N ASN A 55 10.47 -0.41 -11.34
CA ASN A 55 9.62 0.60 -10.69
C ASN A 55 10.41 1.55 -9.77
N LEU A 56 11.60 2.00 -10.19
CA LEU A 56 12.31 3.02 -9.41
C LEU A 56 11.43 4.28 -9.20
N PRO A 57 11.49 4.89 -8.02
CA PRO A 57 12.43 4.70 -6.93
C PRO A 57 12.07 3.56 -5.94
N PHE A 58 11.00 2.79 -6.18
CA PHE A 58 10.52 1.78 -5.22
C PHE A 58 11.35 0.50 -5.27
N SER A 59 11.39 -0.18 -6.41
CA SER A 59 12.12 -1.43 -6.58
C SER A 59 12.63 -1.64 -8.01
N ASN A 60 13.66 -2.43 -8.15
CA ASN A 60 14.12 -2.98 -9.41
C ASN A 60 14.88 -4.30 -9.20
N THR A 61 15.20 -5.00 -10.28
CA THR A 61 15.94 -6.28 -10.22
C THR A 61 17.39 -6.13 -9.75
N LYS A 62 17.93 -4.91 -9.69
CA LYS A 62 19.29 -4.62 -9.22
C LYS A 62 19.36 -4.33 -7.71
N GLY A 63 18.21 -4.28 -7.02
CA GLY A 63 18.15 -3.97 -5.59
C GLY A 63 18.37 -2.49 -5.26
N GLU A 64 18.13 -1.58 -6.21
CA GLU A 64 18.46 -0.15 -6.09
C GLU A 64 17.32 0.71 -5.57
N GLY A 65 16.14 0.15 -5.27
CA GLY A 65 14.97 0.90 -4.85
C GLY A 65 14.83 1.04 -3.33
N ILE A 66 13.96 1.95 -2.90
CA ILE A 66 13.60 2.18 -1.49
C ILE A 66 13.16 0.87 -0.81
N GLU A 67 12.28 0.13 -1.49
CA GLU A 67 11.74 -1.13 -0.97
C GLU A 67 12.82 -2.20 -0.83
N ASN A 68 13.75 -2.27 -1.79
CA ASN A 68 14.90 -3.16 -1.71
C ASN A 68 15.78 -2.83 -0.50
N ARG A 69 16.07 -1.53 -0.28
CA ARG A 69 16.90 -1.07 0.84
C ARG A 69 16.23 -1.34 2.20
N ILE A 70 14.91 -1.13 2.30
CA ILE A 70 14.14 -1.46 3.51
C ILE A 70 14.12 -2.97 3.74
N ALA A 71 13.95 -3.77 2.68
CA ALA A 71 14.01 -5.23 2.77
C ALA A 71 15.37 -5.74 3.32
N GLU A 72 16.48 -5.15 2.86
CA GLU A 72 17.81 -5.46 3.39
C GLU A 72 17.95 -5.13 4.88
N VAL A 73 17.40 -3.98 5.33
CA VAL A 73 17.38 -3.61 6.75
C VAL A 73 16.60 -4.66 7.56
N PHE A 74 15.47 -5.10 7.05
CA PHE A 74 14.65 -6.12 7.72
C PHE A 74 15.31 -7.50 7.69
N GLY A 75 15.90 -7.91 6.57
CA GLY A 75 16.64 -9.17 6.46
C GLY A 75 17.77 -9.25 7.48
N LYS A 76 18.56 -8.17 7.61
CA LYS A 76 19.61 -8.06 8.63
C LYS A 76 19.04 -8.16 10.05
N ALA A 77 17.95 -7.46 10.34
CA ALA A 77 17.31 -7.46 11.66
C ALA A 77 16.76 -8.83 12.05
N LEU A 78 16.28 -9.61 11.08
CA LEU A 78 15.75 -10.95 11.25
C LEU A 78 16.82 -12.04 11.19
N ASN A 79 18.04 -11.70 10.79
CA ASN A 79 19.11 -12.64 10.43
C ASN A 79 18.63 -13.65 9.36
N LEU A 80 17.96 -13.15 8.32
CA LEU A 80 17.45 -13.91 7.19
C LEU A 80 18.00 -13.37 5.87
N PRO A 81 18.31 -14.23 4.90
CA PRO A 81 18.55 -13.78 3.52
C PRO A 81 17.28 -13.17 2.94
N VAL A 82 17.45 -12.15 2.08
CA VAL A 82 16.35 -11.51 1.36
C VAL A 82 16.27 -12.10 -0.03
N THR A 83 15.06 -12.51 -0.42
CA THR A 83 14.77 -12.99 -1.77
C THR A 83 13.61 -12.21 -2.37
N TYR A 84 13.53 -12.16 -3.70
CA TYR A 84 12.54 -11.35 -4.41
C TYR A 84 11.76 -12.17 -5.41
N TYR A 85 10.44 -12.00 -5.37
CA TYR A 85 9.56 -12.43 -6.43
C TYR A 85 9.08 -11.22 -7.24
N SER A 86 9.42 -11.19 -8.53
CA SER A 86 9.23 -10.02 -9.39
C SER A 86 8.00 -10.16 -10.28
N PHE A 87 7.13 -9.14 -10.26
CA PHE A 87 5.99 -9.02 -11.15
C PHE A 87 5.65 -7.54 -11.40
N PRO A 88 5.27 -7.11 -12.62
CA PRO A 88 4.93 -5.72 -12.88
C PRO A 88 3.74 -5.23 -12.07
N GLN A 89 3.91 -4.13 -11.32
CA GLN A 89 2.90 -3.60 -10.39
C GLN A 89 1.57 -3.25 -11.07
N ARG A 90 1.61 -2.78 -12.31
CA ARG A 90 0.45 -2.41 -13.13
C ARG A 90 -0.43 -3.59 -13.60
N LEU A 91 -0.04 -4.83 -13.36
CA LEU A 91 -0.72 -6.04 -13.86
C LEU A 91 -1.34 -6.88 -12.73
N ALA A 92 -2.17 -6.30 -11.89
CA ALA A 92 -2.80 -6.96 -10.74
C ALA A 92 -1.75 -7.59 -9.79
N PHE A 93 -0.81 -6.78 -9.37
CA PHE A 93 0.38 -7.17 -8.62
C PHE A 93 0.09 -8.07 -7.42
N ILE A 94 -0.78 -7.66 -6.53
CA ILE A 94 -1.10 -8.43 -5.30
C ILE A 94 -1.61 -9.83 -5.62
N ARG A 95 -2.51 -9.96 -6.62
CA ARG A 95 -3.05 -11.26 -7.03
C ARG A 95 -1.97 -12.17 -7.60
N ASN A 96 -1.02 -11.60 -8.36
CA ASN A 96 0.03 -12.34 -9.05
C ASN A 96 1.32 -12.47 -8.23
N THR A 97 1.39 -11.94 -7.01
CA THR A 97 2.54 -12.03 -6.12
C THR A 97 2.14 -12.54 -4.73
N LEU A 98 1.76 -11.65 -3.83
CA LEU A 98 1.49 -11.94 -2.41
C LEU A 98 0.40 -13.01 -2.22
N ARG A 99 -0.62 -13.02 -3.10
CA ARG A 99 -1.75 -13.96 -3.06
C ARG A 99 -1.60 -15.13 -4.05
N TYR A 100 -0.55 -15.12 -4.87
CA TYR A 100 -0.32 -16.17 -5.85
C TYR A 100 0.19 -17.43 -5.16
N LYS A 101 -0.43 -18.56 -5.46
CA LYS A 101 0.00 -19.86 -4.95
C LYS A 101 -0.40 -20.95 -5.93
N LEU A 102 0.56 -21.77 -6.32
CA LEU A 102 0.29 -23.01 -7.07
C LEU A 102 -0.04 -24.16 -6.09
N PRO A 103 -0.87 -25.13 -6.52
CA PRO A 103 -1.14 -26.33 -5.73
C PRO A 103 0.16 -27.03 -5.32
N GLY A 104 0.31 -27.35 -4.04
CA GLY A 104 1.47 -28.03 -3.50
C GLY A 104 2.75 -27.19 -3.36
N GLN A 105 2.69 -25.89 -3.68
CA GLN A 105 3.83 -24.97 -3.51
C GLN A 105 3.56 -23.93 -2.42
N ASP A 106 4.63 -23.35 -1.89
CA ASP A 106 4.55 -22.20 -1.00
C ASP A 106 4.23 -20.91 -1.77
N TYR A 107 3.84 -19.85 -1.04
CA TYR A 107 3.72 -18.52 -1.61
C TYR A 107 5.10 -18.00 -2.04
N PRO A 108 5.22 -17.36 -3.22
CA PRO A 108 6.51 -16.90 -3.72
C PRO A 108 7.08 -15.70 -2.96
N CYS A 109 6.24 -14.92 -2.28
CA CYS A 109 6.65 -13.80 -1.44
C CYS A 109 5.69 -13.59 -0.27
N ASP A 110 6.14 -12.91 0.79
CA ASP A 110 5.46 -12.79 2.08
C ASP A 110 5.10 -11.35 2.46
N ILE A 111 5.67 -10.37 1.76
CA ILE A 111 5.48 -8.95 2.08
C ILE A 111 5.54 -8.08 0.83
N VAL A 112 4.69 -7.07 0.79
CA VAL A 112 4.75 -5.90 -0.10
C VAL A 112 5.12 -4.69 0.74
N ILE A 113 6.19 -4.00 0.38
CA ILE A 113 6.76 -2.94 1.23
C ILE A 113 6.01 -1.61 1.13
N SER A 114 5.38 -1.31 0.00
CA SER A 114 4.64 -0.05 -0.16
C SER A 114 3.21 -0.30 -0.62
N VAL A 115 2.27 -0.08 0.29
CA VAL A 115 0.83 -0.01 -0.01
C VAL A 115 0.24 1.21 0.72
N PRO A 116 -0.72 1.93 0.14
CA PRO A 116 -1.39 3.00 0.86
C PRO A 116 -2.27 2.45 1.97
N VAL A 117 -2.39 3.18 3.07
CA VAL A 117 -3.37 2.86 4.12
C VAL A 117 -4.78 2.92 3.55
N GLY A 118 -5.60 1.91 3.86
CA GLY A 118 -6.92 1.73 3.26
C GLY A 118 -6.94 0.95 1.95
N PHE A 119 -5.79 0.41 1.53
CA PHE A 119 -5.71 -0.49 0.39
C PHE A 119 -6.40 -1.84 0.71
N ASP A 120 -7.39 -2.22 -0.10
CA ASP A 120 -8.31 -3.34 0.19
C ASP A 120 -8.22 -4.52 -0.80
N GLU A 121 -7.23 -4.57 -1.67
CA GLU A 121 -7.05 -5.65 -2.66
C GLU A 121 -6.66 -7.03 -2.05
N GLY A 122 -7.14 -7.32 -0.86
CA GLY A 122 -6.94 -8.62 -0.21
C GLY A 122 -5.61 -8.74 0.51
N VAL A 123 -5.15 -7.66 1.14
CA VAL A 123 -3.97 -7.61 2.01
C VAL A 123 -4.33 -7.13 3.40
N SER A 124 -3.61 -7.63 4.41
CA SER A 124 -3.62 -7.09 5.76
C SER A 124 -2.56 -6.00 5.85
N VAL A 125 -3.00 -4.75 5.95
CA VAL A 125 -2.12 -3.56 5.97
C VAL A 125 -1.58 -3.33 7.38
N THR A 126 -0.28 -3.04 7.52
CA THR A 126 0.39 -2.69 8.78
C THR A 126 0.06 -1.26 9.22
N LYS A 127 0.61 -0.84 10.37
CA LYS A 127 0.73 0.58 10.70
C LYS A 127 1.58 1.29 9.64
N PRO A 128 1.29 2.58 9.33
CA PRO A 128 2.07 3.34 8.37
C PRO A 128 3.48 3.63 8.90
N TYR A 129 4.44 3.76 7.98
CA TYR A 129 5.82 4.09 8.32
C TYR A 129 6.31 5.41 7.71
N TYR A 130 5.58 5.97 6.75
CA TYR A 130 5.73 7.36 6.31
C TYR A 130 4.46 7.88 5.66
N ARG A 131 4.38 9.21 5.50
CA ARG A 131 3.37 9.90 4.69
C ARG A 131 4.09 10.72 3.64
N SER A 132 3.59 10.69 2.41
CA SER A 132 4.09 11.53 1.33
C SER A 132 2.93 12.12 0.54
N THR A 133 3.23 13.04 -0.34
CA THR A 133 2.23 13.76 -1.13
C THR A 133 2.62 13.83 -2.60
N TYR A 134 1.67 14.16 -3.47
CA TYR A 134 1.97 14.55 -4.84
C TYR A 134 2.81 15.84 -4.87
N ALA A 135 3.66 15.98 -5.86
CA ALA A 135 4.52 17.14 -6.01
C ALA A 135 4.48 17.68 -7.44
N LEU A 136 4.48 19.00 -7.53
CA LEU A 136 4.71 19.72 -8.77
C LEU A 136 6.23 19.81 -9.02
N VAL A 137 6.66 19.44 -10.21
CA VAL A 137 8.06 19.46 -10.64
C VAL A 137 8.18 20.34 -11.87
N PHE A 138 9.12 21.28 -11.87
CA PHE A 138 9.36 22.17 -13.01
C PHE A 138 10.82 22.59 -13.10
N PRO A 139 11.33 22.95 -14.31
CA PRO A 139 12.71 23.35 -14.48
C PRO A 139 12.96 24.77 -13.97
N LYS A 140 14.12 24.94 -13.35
CA LYS A 140 14.65 26.27 -12.99
C LYS A 140 14.97 27.06 -14.24
N GLY A 141 14.86 28.39 -14.17
CA GLY A 141 15.19 29.29 -15.31
C GLY A 141 14.08 29.43 -16.35
N LYS A 142 12.84 28.95 -16.06
CA LYS A 142 11.68 29.06 -16.98
C LYS A 142 10.63 30.08 -16.49
N GLY A 143 11.05 31.07 -15.71
CA GLY A 143 10.19 32.14 -15.20
C GLY A 143 9.24 31.69 -14.10
N MET A 144 9.57 30.59 -13.41
CA MET A 144 8.89 30.07 -12.21
C MET A 144 9.86 29.95 -11.02
N ASP A 145 11.03 30.59 -11.09
CA ASP A 145 12.09 30.46 -10.10
C ASP A 145 11.70 30.96 -8.71
N ASN A 146 10.77 31.89 -8.64
CA ASN A 146 10.24 32.47 -7.40
C ASN A 146 9.05 31.68 -6.86
N VAL A 147 8.63 30.60 -7.52
CA VAL A 147 7.53 29.75 -7.08
C VAL A 147 8.05 28.76 -6.04
N SER A 148 7.58 28.90 -4.81
CA SER A 148 7.94 28.06 -3.66
C SER A 148 6.73 27.39 -3.01
N THR A 149 5.51 27.81 -3.39
CA THR A 149 4.25 27.28 -2.87
C THR A 149 3.25 27.03 -4.02
N ALA A 150 2.26 26.14 -3.77
CA ALA A 150 1.18 25.93 -4.72
C ALA A 150 0.38 27.23 -4.98
N ALA A 151 0.20 28.05 -3.95
CA ALA A 151 -0.51 29.35 -4.06
C ALA A 151 0.25 30.29 -5.01
N GLU A 152 1.58 30.38 -4.88
CA GLU A 152 2.41 31.20 -5.80
C GLU A 152 2.38 30.66 -7.23
N PHE A 153 2.37 29.35 -7.42
CA PHE A 153 2.18 28.75 -8.76
C PHE A 153 0.84 29.15 -9.35
N LEU A 154 -0.24 29.03 -8.59
CA LEU A 154 -1.60 29.40 -9.04
C LEU A 154 -1.80 30.91 -9.22
N ALA A 155 -0.94 31.74 -8.60
CA ALA A 155 -0.94 33.20 -8.76
C ALA A 155 -0.13 33.68 -9.96
N LEU A 156 0.51 32.79 -10.72
CA LEU A 156 1.15 33.16 -12.00
C LEU A 156 0.13 33.79 -12.95
N ASP A 157 0.64 34.56 -13.92
CA ASP A 157 -0.22 35.13 -14.95
C ASP A 157 -1.15 34.08 -15.57
N PRO A 158 -2.47 34.33 -15.64
CA PRO A 158 -3.44 33.33 -16.12
C PRO A 158 -3.19 32.85 -17.56
N ALA A 159 -2.63 33.71 -18.44
CA ALA A 159 -2.31 33.30 -19.80
C ALA A 159 -1.10 32.36 -19.79
N LYS A 160 -0.11 32.64 -18.94
CA LYS A 160 1.04 31.77 -18.72
C LYS A 160 0.59 30.40 -18.18
N LEU A 161 -0.22 30.36 -17.11
CA LEU A 161 -0.71 29.10 -16.55
C LEU A 161 -1.42 28.23 -17.60
N ARG A 162 -2.31 28.81 -18.38
CA ARG A 162 -3.04 28.09 -19.44
C ARG A 162 -2.16 27.65 -20.59
N SER A 163 -0.99 28.28 -20.79
CA SER A 163 -0.03 27.89 -21.83
C SER A 163 0.90 26.76 -21.40
N LEU A 164 0.98 26.44 -20.11
CA LEU A 164 1.83 25.36 -19.61
C LEU A 164 1.31 23.98 -20.05
N ARG A 165 2.23 23.10 -20.40
CA ARG A 165 1.99 21.69 -20.62
C ARG A 165 2.37 20.95 -19.33
N ILE A 166 1.37 20.53 -18.55
CA ILE A 166 1.58 19.91 -17.22
C ILE A 166 1.39 18.42 -17.35
N GLY A 167 2.47 17.67 -17.33
CA GLY A 167 2.45 16.20 -17.39
C GLY A 167 1.89 15.58 -16.11
N LEU A 168 1.02 14.58 -16.24
CA LEU A 168 0.45 13.86 -15.12
C LEU A 168 0.06 12.44 -15.54
N TYR A 169 0.01 11.51 -14.58
CA TYR A 169 -0.56 10.21 -14.85
C TYR A 169 -2.09 10.28 -14.91
N ASP A 170 -2.65 9.66 -15.93
CA ASP A 170 -4.10 9.60 -16.17
C ASP A 170 -4.84 9.07 -14.93
N ARG A 171 -5.99 9.68 -14.61
CA ARG A 171 -6.83 9.32 -13.45
C ARG A 171 -6.10 9.33 -12.10
N SER A 172 -5.02 10.10 -11.99
CA SER A 172 -4.35 10.32 -10.71
C SER A 172 -4.95 11.52 -9.97
N PRO A 173 -4.71 11.66 -8.65
CA PRO A 173 -5.10 12.85 -7.89
C PRO A 173 -4.64 14.18 -8.48
N ALA A 174 -3.58 14.17 -9.31
CA ALA A 174 -3.16 15.35 -10.06
C ALA A 174 -4.21 15.86 -11.04
N SER A 175 -5.00 14.97 -11.66
CA SER A 175 -6.10 15.37 -12.55
C SER A 175 -7.21 16.10 -11.79
N GLU A 176 -7.51 15.64 -10.58
CA GLU A 176 -8.52 16.29 -9.70
C GLU A 176 -8.04 17.67 -9.26
N TRP A 177 -6.75 17.79 -8.92
CA TRP A 177 -6.15 19.07 -8.55
C TRP A 177 -6.19 20.09 -9.72
N LEU A 178 -5.78 19.67 -10.92
CA LEU A 178 -5.87 20.53 -12.11
C LEU A 178 -7.30 20.94 -12.43
N SER A 179 -8.25 20.01 -12.33
CA SER A 179 -9.67 20.27 -12.54
C SER A 179 -10.20 21.32 -11.57
N LYS A 180 -9.91 21.18 -10.28
CA LYS A 180 -10.30 22.11 -9.23
C LYS A 180 -9.80 23.55 -9.49
N HIS A 181 -8.57 23.65 -9.99
CA HIS A 181 -7.94 24.96 -10.29
C HIS A 181 -8.15 25.42 -11.73
N GLN A 182 -9.07 24.80 -12.47
CA GLN A 182 -9.41 25.19 -13.87
C GLN A 182 -8.21 25.11 -14.83
N LEU A 183 -7.29 24.18 -14.59
CA LEU A 183 -6.08 23.94 -15.37
C LEU A 183 -6.08 22.57 -16.10
N LEU A 184 -7.25 21.93 -16.19
CA LEU A 184 -7.33 20.58 -16.79
C LEU A 184 -6.87 20.57 -18.25
N GLU A 185 -7.17 21.64 -19.00
CA GLU A 185 -6.74 21.81 -20.40
C GLU A 185 -5.22 21.97 -20.56
N SER A 186 -4.51 22.35 -19.50
CA SER A 186 -3.05 22.39 -19.46
C SER A 186 -2.44 21.01 -19.20
N GLY A 187 -3.26 20.01 -18.86
CA GLY A 187 -2.83 18.66 -18.52
C GLY A 187 -2.42 17.84 -19.76
N VAL A 188 -1.25 17.22 -19.69
CA VAL A 188 -0.76 16.24 -20.66
C VAL A 188 -0.80 14.85 -20.00
N PRO A 189 -1.79 14.02 -20.34
CA PRO A 189 -1.97 12.72 -19.67
C PRO A 189 -0.95 11.69 -20.14
N TYR A 190 -0.43 10.92 -19.16
CA TYR A 190 0.42 9.74 -19.38
C TYR A 190 -0.34 8.51 -18.92
N PRO A 191 -0.26 7.38 -19.63
CA PRO A 191 -0.99 6.18 -19.26
C PRO A 191 -0.45 5.59 -17.95
N ILE A 192 -1.35 5.41 -16.96
CA ILE A 192 -1.00 4.75 -15.70
C ILE A 192 -0.73 3.25 -15.87
N ARG A 193 -1.34 2.65 -16.90
CA ARG A 193 -1.17 1.24 -17.27
C ARG A 193 -0.58 1.16 -18.67
N ASN A 194 0.73 1.04 -18.74
CA ASN A 194 1.43 0.80 -19.99
C ASN A 194 1.95 -0.65 -20.00
N PRO A 195 1.65 -1.46 -21.04
CA PRO A 195 2.13 -2.84 -21.14
C PRO A 195 3.63 -2.93 -21.43
N ASP A 196 4.29 -1.86 -21.86
CA ASP A 196 5.72 -1.86 -22.16
C ASP A 196 6.55 -2.11 -20.89
N PRO A 197 7.28 -3.22 -20.78
CA PRO A 197 8.09 -3.54 -19.61
C PRO A 197 9.30 -2.60 -19.41
N GLN A 198 9.68 -1.86 -20.43
CA GLN A 198 10.77 -0.89 -20.36
C GLN A 198 10.34 0.45 -19.78
N GLN A 199 9.04 0.74 -19.78
CA GLN A 199 8.53 1.97 -19.19
C GLN A 199 8.66 1.93 -17.66
N TYR A 200 9.10 3.06 -17.10
CA TYR A 200 9.21 3.27 -15.65
C TYR A 200 8.63 4.64 -15.24
N PRO A 201 8.24 4.84 -13.96
CA PRO A 201 7.53 6.04 -13.53
C PRO A 201 8.28 7.35 -13.72
N GLY A 202 9.60 7.32 -13.82
CA GLY A 202 10.45 8.51 -13.95
C GLY A 202 10.54 9.11 -15.34
N GLU A 203 10.07 8.43 -16.37
CA GLU A 203 10.23 8.91 -17.78
C GLU A 203 9.61 10.27 -18.01
N ILE A 204 8.49 10.58 -17.37
CA ILE A 204 7.84 11.89 -17.43
C ILE A 204 8.77 13.02 -16.98
N ILE A 205 9.70 12.75 -16.04
CA ILE A 205 10.67 13.72 -15.52
C ILE A 205 11.98 13.66 -16.30
N GLU A 206 12.59 12.48 -16.40
CA GLU A 206 13.94 12.32 -16.98
C GLU A 206 13.98 12.53 -18.50
N LYS A 207 12.86 12.21 -19.18
CA LYS A 207 12.78 12.37 -20.64
C LYS A 207 11.99 13.63 -21.02
N ASP A 208 10.72 13.70 -20.68
CA ASP A 208 9.81 14.68 -21.25
C ASP A 208 9.92 16.07 -20.60
N LEU A 209 10.04 16.13 -19.27
CA LEU A 209 10.26 17.41 -18.57
C LEU A 209 11.69 17.93 -18.81
N ALA A 210 12.71 17.07 -18.75
CA ALA A 210 14.10 17.46 -18.97
C ALA A 210 14.34 17.95 -20.40
N SER A 211 13.68 17.39 -21.41
CA SER A 211 13.79 17.84 -22.81
C SER A 211 12.91 19.05 -23.13
N GLY A 212 12.03 19.49 -22.24
CA GLY A 212 11.10 20.59 -22.49
C GLY A 212 9.89 20.20 -23.36
N LYS A 213 9.60 18.92 -23.52
CA LYS A 213 8.37 18.44 -24.16
C LYS A 213 7.13 18.78 -23.32
N ILE A 214 7.28 18.81 -22.00
CA ILE A 214 6.35 19.38 -21.03
C ILE A 214 7.04 20.46 -20.20
N ASP A 215 6.27 21.38 -19.61
CA ASP A 215 6.80 22.54 -18.88
C ASP A 215 6.81 22.31 -17.35
N ALA A 216 5.93 21.44 -16.88
CA ALA A 216 5.86 20.98 -15.50
C ALA A 216 5.32 19.54 -15.46
N ALA A 217 5.44 18.87 -14.31
CA ALA A 217 4.80 17.59 -14.06
C ALA A 217 4.22 17.56 -12.64
N ILE A 218 3.06 16.92 -12.45
CA ILE A 218 2.51 16.61 -11.12
C ILE A 218 2.49 15.09 -10.96
N VAL A 219 3.36 14.60 -10.11
CA VAL A 219 3.54 13.16 -9.88
C VAL A 219 3.63 12.83 -8.39
N TRP A 220 3.54 11.56 -8.05
CA TRP A 220 3.74 11.09 -6.68
C TRP A 220 5.10 11.50 -6.14
N GLY A 221 5.15 12.07 -4.92
CA GLY A 221 6.32 12.70 -4.34
C GLY A 221 7.62 11.89 -4.35
N PRO A 222 7.65 10.61 -3.98
CA PRO A 222 8.83 9.76 -4.13
C PRO A 222 9.39 9.73 -5.55
N ILE A 223 8.53 9.66 -6.58
CA ILE A 223 8.93 9.73 -7.98
C ILE A 223 9.53 11.10 -8.29
N ALA A 224 8.83 12.16 -7.87
CA ALA A 224 9.28 13.54 -8.06
C ALA A 224 10.66 13.77 -7.46
N GLY A 225 10.85 13.45 -6.19
CA GLY A 225 12.09 13.73 -5.46
C GLY A 225 13.29 12.94 -5.99
N TYR A 226 13.08 11.67 -6.31
CA TYR A 226 14.15 10.81 -6.82
C TYR A 226 14.63 11.23 -8.21
N PHE A 227 13.69 11.37 -9.15
CA PHE A 227 14.06 11.64 -10.55
C PHE A 227 14.48 13.10 -10.77
N ALA A 228 13.92 14.06 -10.04
CA ALA A 228 14.38 15.44 -10.13
C ALA A 228 15.85 15.60 -9.72
N ARG A 229 16.35 14.85 -8.76
CA ARG A 229 17.77 14.87 -8.36
C ARG A 229 18.71 14.28 -9.40
N ARG A 230 18.23 13.43 -10.27
CA ARG A 230 19.00 12.78 -11.35
C ARG A 230 19.15 13.69 -12.56
N VAL A 231 18.19 14.54 -12.85
CA VAL A 231 18.25 15.55 -13.91
C VAL A 231 19.15 16.70 -13.45
N LYS A 232 20.29 16.89 -14.12
CA LYS A 232 21.26 17.93 -13.78
C LYS A 232 21.08 19.20 -14.58
N THR A 233 20.56 19.09 -15.79
CA THR A 233 20.38 20.22 -16.71
C THR A 233 19.07 20.07 -17.48
N PRO A 234 18.13 21.00 -17.33
CA PRO A 234 18.11 22.04 -16.28
C PRO A 234 17.89 21.47 -14.89
N PRO A 235 18.37 22.13 -13.81
CA PRO A 235 18.00 21.75 -12.44
C PRO A 235 16.49 21.85 -12.27
N LEU A 236 15.90 20.86 -11.57
CA LEU A 236 14.47 20.80 -11.32
C LEU A 236 14.13 21.25 -9.90
N ILE A 237 13.02 21.96 -9.76
CA ILE A 237 12.39 22.34 -8.49
C ILE A 237 11.29 21.31 -8.21
N VAL A 238 11.24 20.79 -6.98
CA VAL A 238 10.19 19.88 -6.49
C VAL A 238 9.42 20.62 -5.43
N LEU A 239 8.14 20.84 -5.67
CA LEU A 239 7.21 21.51 -4.78
C LEU A 239 6.16 20.53 -4.28
N PRO A 240 6.25 20.06 -3.02
CA PRO A 240 5.21 19.21 -2.43
C PRO A 240 3.87 19.94 -2.37
N LEU A 241 2.82 19.31 -2.86
CA LEU A 241 1.45 19.84 -2.83
C LEU A 241 0.75 19.42 -1.53
N GLN A 242 -0.22 20.20 -1.08
CA GLN A 242 -1.04 19.89 0.08
C GLN A 242 -2.42 19.40 -0.38
N SER A 243 -2.98 18.43 0.35
CA SER A 243 -4.39 18.07 0.18
C SER A 243 -5.27 19.25 0.54
N GLU A 244 -6.39 19.37 -0.13
CA GLU A 244 -7.35 20.44 0.06
C GLU A 244 -8.79 19.89 -0.04
N PRO A 245 -9.83 20.65 0.41
CA PRO A 245 -11.20 20.16 0.35
C PRO A 245 -11.58 19.62 -1.02
N GLY A 246 -11.97 18.33 -1.06
CA GLY A 246 -12.34 17.62 -2.29
C GLY A 246 -11.16 17.06 -3.12
N VAL A 247 -9.90 17.34 -2.76
CA VAL A 247 -8.72 16.80 -3.47
C VAL A 247 -7.71 16.24 -2.47
N LYS A 248 -7.58 14.92 -2.43
CA LYS A 248 -6.61 14.23 -1.59
C LYS A 248 -5.31 13.99 -2.36
N LEU A 249 -4.23 14.58 -1.89
CA LEU A 249 -2.89 14.46 -2.50
C LEU A 249 -1.87 13.72 -1.64
N ASP A 250 -2.07 13.67 -0.31
CA ASP A 250 -1.16 13.00 0.61
C ASP A 250 -1.71 11.66 1.11
N TYR A 251 -0.83 10.68 1.24
CA TYR A 251 -1.18 9.33 1.63
C TYR A 251 -0.19 8.77 2.64
N GLU A 252 -0.72 8.05 3.63
CA GLU A 252 0.07 7.20 4.51
C GLU A 252 0.43 5.91 3.78
N ILE A 253 1.70 5.54 3.88
CA ILE A 253 2.25 4.35 3.26
C ILE A 253 2.61 3.34 4.36
N ALA A 254 2.14 2.14 4.16
CA ALA A 254 2.29 0.99 5.03
C ALA A 254 2.83 -0.22 4.26
N MET A 255 2.97 -1.36 4.91
CA MET A 255 3.34 -2.62 4.29
C MET A 255 2.13 -3.56 4.23
N GLY A 256 2.11 -4.46 3.25
CA GLY A 256 1.04 -5.44 3.06
C GLY A 256 1.54 -6.86 3.30
N VAL A 257 0.79 -7.63 4.10
CA VAL A 257 0.96 -9.07 4.29
C VAL A 257 -0.33 -9.81 3.97
N ARG A 258 -0.31 -11.13 3.82
CA ARG A 258 -1.53 -11.92 3.58
C ARG A 258 -2.51 -11.85 4.74
N PHE A 259 -3.78 -11.95 4.45
CA PHE A 259 -4.79 -12.15 5.49
C PHE A 259 -4.52 -13.45 6.27
N GLY A 260 -4.77 -13.39 7.59
CA GLY A 260 -4.57 -14.53 8.49
C GLY A 260 -3.17 -14.61 9.10
N GLU A 261 -2.17 -13.97 8.51
CA GLU A 261 -0.79 -13.95 9.03
C GLU A 261 -0.58 -12.88 10.13
N ARG A 262 -1.35 -12.97 11.20
CA ARG A 262 -1.36 -11.97 12.29
C ARG A 262 -0.01 -11.80 12.97
N GLU A 263 0.66 -12.91 13.27
CA GLU A 263 1.98 -12.89 13.92
C GLU A 263 3.04 -12.27 13.02
N TRP A 264 3.02 -12.61 11.73
CA TRP A 264 3.92 -11.99 10.75
C TRP A 264 3.68 -10.48 10.64
N LYS A 265 2.42 -10.07 10.57
CA LYS A 265 2.08 -8.64 10.58
C LYS A 265 2.62 -7.93 11.82
N GLN A 266 2.44 -8.50 13.02
CA GLN A 266 2.97 -7.92 14.27
C GLN A 266 4.49 -7.85 14.25
N GLN A 267 5.18 -8.88 13.73
CA GLN A 267 6.63 -8.87 13.58
C GLN A 267 7.09 -7.76 12.63
N VAL A 268 6.42 -7.59 11.49
CA VAL A 268 6.70 -6.48 10.54
C VAL A 268 6.47 -5.11 11.20
N GLU A 269 5.39 -4.95 11.95
CA GLU A 269 5.13 -3.70 12.69
C GLU A 269 6.21 -3.42 13.74
N GLY A 270 6.71 -4.44 14.42
CA GLY A 270 7.87 -4.33 15.32
C GLY A 270 9.16 -3.94 14.60
N LEU A 271 9.38 -4.44 13.37
CA LEU A 271 10.51 -4.04 12.53
C LEU A 271 10.39 -2.58 12.08
N ILE A 272 9.22 -2.15 11.64
CA ILE A 272 8.95 -0.75 11.27
C ILE A 272 9.30 0.18 12.44
N GLU A 273 8.89 -0.16 13.65
CA GLU A 273 9.14 0.67 14.82
C GLU A 273 10.62 0.67 15.22
N SER A 274 11.23 -0.53 15.33
CA SER A 274 12.63 -0.66 15.76
C SER A 274 13.65 -0.16 14.74
N ARG A 275 13.29 -0.08 13.45
CA ARG A 275 14.14 0.39 12.34
C ARG A 275 13.68 1.72 11.75
N ARG A 276 12.85 2.45 12.47
CA ARG A 276 12.29 3.75 12.04
C ARG A 276 13.36 4.72 11.55
N ALA A 277 14.45 4.88 12.30
CA ALA A 277 15.52 5.81 11.93
C ALA A 277 16.23 5.40 10.62
N GLU A 278 16.47 4.11 10.41
CA GLU A 278 17.07 3.59 9.19
C GLU A 278 16.14 3.78 7.99
N ILE A 279 14.85 3.52 8.16
CA ILE A 279 13.83 3.76 7.13
C ILE A 279 13.76 5.25 6.76
N GLN A 280 13.72 6.15 7.74
CA GLN A 280 13.69 7.59 7.49
C GLN A 280 14.97 8.07 6.77
N SER A 281 16.13 7.51 7.10
CA SER A 281 17.38 7.78 6.39
C SER A 281 17.31 7.37 4.92
N ILE A 282 16.77 6.20 4.63
CA ILE A 282 16.56 5.72 3.25
C ILE A 282 15.62 6.68 2.50
N LEU A 283 14.48 7.01 3.06
CA LEU A 283 13.51 7.93 2.43
C LEU A 283 14.16 9.29 2.09
N LYS A 284 14.95 9.83 3.01
CA LYS A 284 15.70 11.08 2.81
C LYS A 284 16.76 10.97 1.72
N GLU A 285 17.51 9.88 1.68
CA GLU A 285 18.52 9.58 0.64
C GLU A 285 17.87 9.60 -0.75
N TYR A 286 16.69 9.02 -0.89
CA TYR A 286 15.93 8.98 -2.14
C TYR A 286 15.17 10.28 -2.45
N GLY A 287 15.19 11.26 -1.56
CA GLY A 287 14.53 12.54 -1.76
C GLY A 287 13.02 12.50 -1.62
N VAL A 288 12.51 11.51 -0.91
CA VAL A 288 11.06 11.41 -0.65
C VAL A 288 10.59 12.63 0.14
N PRO A 289 9.62 13.40 -0.33
CA PRO A 289 8.99 14.46 0.46
C PRO A 289 8.09 13.82 1.51
N VAL A 290 8.63 13.65 2.72
CA VAL A 290 7.86 13.21 3.88
C VAL A 290 7.12 14.42 4.44
N VAL A 291 5.81 14.28 4.64
CA VAL A 291 4.92 15.36 5.09
C VAL A 291 4.06 14.90 6.26
N ASP A 292 3.58 15.85 7.07
CA ASP A 292 2.50 15.63 8.00
C ASP A 292 1.14 15.65 7.27
N ALA A 293 0.07 15.22 7.95
CA ALA A 293 -1.26 15.29 7.37
C ALA A 293 -1.62 16.75 7.04
N SER A 294 -1.87 17.05 5.77
CA SER A 294 -2.14 18.41 5.34
C SER A 294 -3.63 18.81 5.47
N TYR A 295 -4.53 17.82 5.47
CA TYR A 295 -5.96 18.03 5.62
C TYR A 295 -6.65 16.74 6.08
N GLU A 296 -7.34 16.80 7.20
CA GLU A 296 -8.28 15.75 7.59
C GLU A 296 -9.67 16.13 7.10
N ALA A 297 -10.21 15.36 6.16
CA ALA A 297 -11.61 15.52 5.78
C ALA A 297 -12.50 15.30 7.02
N PRO A 298 -13.57 16.09 7.23
CA PRO A 298 -14.53 15.83 8.29
C PRO A 298 -15.02 14.38 8.18
N LYS A 299 -14.96 13.65 9.29
CA LYS A 299 -15.54 12.30 9.36
C LYS A 299 -17.04 12.45 9.27
N ASN A 300 -17.65 12.01 8.17
CA ASN A 300 -19.11 11.90 8.04
C ASN A 300 -19.66 10.83 8.97
#